data_b64ecada006e30b5fc210a2d64177f96
#
_entry.id   b64ecada006e30b5fc210a2d64177f96
#
_cell.length_a   1.000
_cell.length_b   1.000
_cell.length_c   1.000
_cell.angle_alpha   90.00
_cell.angle_beta   90.00
_cell.angle_gamma   90.00
#
_symmetry.space_group_name_H-M   'P 1'
#
loop_
_entity.id
_entity.type
_entity.pdbx_description
1 polymer ?
#
loop_
_entity_poly.entity_id
_entity_poly.type
_entity_poly.pdbx_seq_one_letter_code
_entity_poly.pdbx_strand_id
1 'polypeptide(L)'
;VAEVLAESTKDFAYANLAIRGRLLQQIIDEQIEPALELGPDLITISAGGNDIIRPGTDPDEIASRVDGAIERLRSNGATVVLFNGPDIGMTPVLNRSRGKVAIYNENLRTIAQRHDAIIADMWPMSELKDPRMWAPDRLHFSPVGHHTIARMVLASLNVENDLEPYAPEPLPHVSWRQARVEDAKWGREHLVPWVLRRIRHQSSGDNVTPKRPGWPEA
;
A
#
# COMPACT_ATOMS: atom_id res chain seq x y z
N VAL A 1 -11.91 -5.99 1.77
CA VAL A 1 -12.75 -4.94 1.16
C VAL A 1 -13.64 -5.54 0.08
N ALA A 2 -13.08 -6.15 -0.97
CA ALA A 2 -13.86 -6.69 -2.07
C ALA A 2 -14.92 -7.72 -1.61
N GLU A 3 -14.58 -8.62 -0.68
CA GLU A 3 -15.51 -9.61 -0.12
C GLU A 3 -16.70 -8.93 0.56
N VAL A 4 -16.46 -7.93 1.41
CA VAL A 4 -17.54 -7.18 2.09
C VAL A 4 -18.42 -6.43 1.10
N LEU A 5 -17.83 -5.80 0.09
CA LEU A 5 -18.58 -5.10 -0.95
C LEU A 5 -19.44 -6.07 -1.78
N ALA A 6 -18.94 -7.27 -2.05
CA ALA A 6 -19.68 -8.30 -2.78
C ALA A 6 -20.93 -8.80 -2.03
N GLU A 7 -20.92 -8.79 -0.70
CA GLU A 7 -22.07 -9.18 0.12
C GLU A 7 -23.22 -8.15 0.06
N SER A 8 -22.88 -6.88 -0.14
CA SER A 8 -23.85 -5.77 -0.13
C SER A 8 -24.22 -5.25 -1.52
N THR A 9 -23.52 -5.67 -2.58
CA THR A 9 -23.67 -5.12 -3.93
C THR A 9 -24.09 -6.21 -4.91
N LYS A 10 -25.22 -6.00 -5.61
CA LYS A 10 -25.63 -6.88 -6.71
C LYS A 10 -24.69 -6.65 -7.90
N ASP A 11 -24.48 -7.72 -8.66
CA ASP A 11 -23.63 -7.68 -9.87
C ASP A 11 -22.20 -7.18 -9.61
N PHE A 12 -21.65 -7.54 -8.43
CA PHE A 12 -20.32 -7.15 -8.02
C PHE A 12 -19.25 -7.81 -8.90
N ALA A 13 -18.35 -7.00 -9.44
CA ALA A 13 -17.17 -7.48 -10.16
C ALA A 13 -15.88 -6.91 -9.51
N TYR A 14 -14.81 -7.70 -9.54
CA TYR A 14 -13.53 -7.31 -8.95
C TYR A 14 -12.36 -7.65 -9.86
N ALA A 15 -11.52 -6.65 -10.14
CA ALA A 15 -10.26 -6.81 -10.83
C ALA A 15 -9.08 -6.39 -9.92
N ASN A 16 -7.90 -6.95 -10.14
CA ASN A 16 -6.70 -6.61 -9.39
C ASN A 16 -5.48 -6.58 -10.33
N LEU A 17 -5.10 -5.37 -10.72
CA LEU A 17 -3.96 -5.06 -11.58
C LEU A 17 -2.65 -4.93 -10.81
N ALA A 18 -2.71 -4.92 -9.47
CA ALA A 18 -1.56 -4.62 -8.63
C ALA A 18 -0.44 -5.67 -8.76
N ILE A 19 0.77 -5.17 -8.95
CA ILE A 19 2.02 -5.94 -8.97
C ILE A 19 2.96 -5.36 -7.92
N ARG A 20 3.41 -6.20 -6.99
CA ARG A 20 4.33 -5.77 -5.94
C ARG A 20 5.64 -5.22 -6.51
N GLY A 21 6.23 -4.23 -5.85
CA GLY A 21 7.56 -3.72 -6.20
C GLY A 21 7.62 -2.80 -7.42
N ARG A 22 6.47 -2.52 -8.05
CA ARG A 22 6.40 -1.54 -9.15
C ARG A 22 6.73 -0.14 -8.66
N LEU A 23 7.40 0.63 -9.50
CA LEU A 23 7.60 2.06 -9.33
C LEU A 23 6.40 2.82 -9.89
N LEU A 24 6.24 4.06 -9.48
CA LEU A 24 5.11 4.89 -9.91
C LEU A 24 4.99 4.98 -11.43
N GLN A 25 6.10 5.17 -12.15
CA GLN A 25 6.02 5.22 -13.62
C GLN A 25 5.48 3.93 -14.24
N GLN A 26 5.90 2.79 -13.73
CA GLN A 26 5.40 1.48 -14.20
C GLN A 26 3.90 1.31 -13.91
N ILE A 27 3.43 1.82 -12.77
CA ILE A 27 1.99 1.82 -12.45
C ILE A 27 1.22 2.71 -13.42
N ILE A 28 1.76 3.90 -13.72
CA ILE A 28 1.14 4.82 -14.68
C ILE A 28 1.06 4.20 -16.07
N ASP A 29 2.16 3.61 -16.54
CA ASP A 29 2.27 3.09 -17.91
C ASP A 29 1.50 1.76 -18.10
N GLU A 30 1.47 0.91 -17.06
CA GLU A 30 0.99 -0.46 -17.18
C GLU A 30 -0.42 -0.69 -16.59
N GLN A 31 -0.92 0.19 -15.69
CA GLN A 31 -2.12 -0.09 -14.90
C GLN A 31 -3.23 0.96 -15.02
N ILE A 32 -2.92 2.23 -15.34
CA ILE A 32 -3.93 3.29 -15.39
C ILE A 32 -4.92 3.04 -16.54
N GLU A 33 -4.42 2.88 -17.77
CA GLU A 33 -5.29 2.62 -18.92
C GLU A 33 -6.09 1.32 -18.79
N PRO A 34 -5.47 0.17 -18.47
CA PRO A 34 -6.25 -1.05 -18.25
C PRO A 34 -7.31 -0.91 -17.14
N ALA A 35 -7.05 -0.11 -16.09
CA ALA A 35 -8.05 0.14 -15.07
C ALA A 35 -9.24 0.96 -15.62
N LEU A 36 -8.98 1.97 -16.44
CA LEU A 36 -10.02 2.80 -17.06
C LEU A 36 -10.84 2.02 -18.09
N GLU A 37 -10.21 1.13 -18.88
CA GLU A 37 -10.87 0.27 -19.86
C GLU A 37 -11.90 -0.68 -19.22
N LEU A 38 -11.67 -1.08 -17.96
CA LEU A 38 -12.62 -1.87 -17.18
C LEU A 38 -13.90 -1.11 -16.80
N GLY A 39 -13.90 0.23 -16.83
CA GLY A 39 -15.04 1.07 -16.47
C GLY A 39 -15.52 0.88 -15.01
N PRO A 40 -14.63 0.88 -14.00
CA PRO A 40 -15.00 0.61 -12.62
C PRO A 40 -15.73 1.79 -11.97
N ASP A 41 -16.62 1.51 -11.01
CA ASP A 41 -17.25 2.52 -10.14
C ASP A 41 -16.32 2.94 -8.99
N LEU A 42 -15.44 2.02 -8.55
CA LEU A 42 -14.51 2.22 -7.44
C LEU A 42 -13.11 1.75 -7.81
N ILE A 43 -12.13 2.62 -7.62
CA ILE A 43 -10.70 2.33 -7.84
C ILE A 43 -9.94 2.53 -6.55
N THR A 44 -9.12 1.58 -6.16
CA THR A 44 -8.16 1.76 -5.08
C THR A 44 -6.75 1.82 -5.65
N ILE A 45 -5.94 2.80 -5.25
CA ILE A 45 -4.57 2.98 -5.72
C ILE A 45 -3.60 3.22 -4.56
N SER A 46 -2.49 2.45 -4.57
CA SER A 46 -1.35 2.64 -3.67
C SER A 46 -0.08 2.67 -4.51
N ALA A 47 0.52 3.83 -4.69
CA ALA A 47 1.65 4.05 -5.57
C ALA A 47 2.74 4.91 -4.92
N GLY A 48 3.93 5.03 -5.51
CA GLY A 48 5.01 5.92 -5.09
C GLY A 48 5.82 5.46 -3.86
N GLY A 49 5.33 4.53 -3.04
CA GLY A 49 6.03 4.08 -1.85
C GLY A 49 7.42 3.47 -2.15
N ASN A 50 7.52 2.71 -3.24
CA ASN A 50 8.80 2.15 -3.70
C ASN A 50 9.77 3.21 -4.23
N ASP A 51 9.25 4.32 -4.71
CA ASP A 51 10.03 5.46 -5.17
C ASP A 51 10.59 6.26 -3.98
N ILE A 52 9.72 6.61 -3.03
CA ILE A 52 10.05 7.45 -1.85
C ILE A 52 11.17 6.86 -1.00
N ILE A 53 11.24 5.54 -0.85
CA ILE A 53 12.31 4.87 -0.08
C ILE A 53 13.63 4.78 -0.84
N ARG A 54 13.73 5.29 -2.07
CA ARG A 54 14.99 5.35 -2.83
C ARG A 54 15.81 6.56 -2.43
N PRO A 55 17.16 6.44 -2.41
CA PRO A 55 18.04 7.59 -2.24
C PRO A 55 17.81 8.62 -3.38
N GLY A 56 17.88 9.90 -3.05
CA GLY A 56 17.78 10.97 -4.05
C GLY A 56 16.36 11.28 -4.57
N THR A 57 15.33 10.50 -4.20
CA THR A 57 13.96 10.77 -4.63
C THR A 57 13.41 12.00 -3.93
N ASP A 58 12.79 12.88 -4.70
CA ASP A 58 12.03 14.03 -4.22
C ASP A 58 10.55 13.65 -4.04
N PRO A 59 9.99 13.78 -2.82
CA PRO A 59 8.59 13.45 -2.57
C PRO A 59 7.61 14.35 -3.34
N ASP A 60 7.97 15.61 -3.60
CA ASP A 60 7.11 16.55 -4.33
C ASP A 60 7.03 16.18 -5.82
N GLU A 61 8.15 15.77 -6.42
CA GLU A 61 8.17 15.27 -7.81
C GLU A 61 7.32 14.02 -7.97
N ILE A 62 7.46 13.05 -7.07
CA ILE A 62 6.64 11.82 -7.12
C ILE A 62 5.14 12.16 -6.92
N ALA A 63 4.81 13.04 -6.00
CA ALA A 63 3.44 13.47 -5.76
C ALA A 63 2.83 14.16 -6.97
N SER A 64 3.57 15.03 -7.66
CA SER A 64 3.10 15.69 -8.89
C SER A 64 2.70 14.69 -9.98
N ARG A 65 3.41 13.57 -10.09
CA ARG A 65 3.06 12.51 -11.05
C ARG A 65 1.84 11.70 -10.59
N VAL A 66 1.66 11.51 -9.28
CA VAL A 66 0.43 10.93 -8.71
C VAL A 66 -0.77 11.83 -8.98
N ASP A 67 -0.61 13.14 -8.88
CA ASP A 67 -1.67 14.12 -9.16
C ASP A 67 -2.29 13.89 -10.55
N GLY A 68 -1.46 13.83 -11.59
CA GLY A 68 -1.94 13.53 -12.95
C GLY A 68 -2.55 12.13 -13.11
N ALA A 69 -2.07 11.14 -12.36
CA ALA A 69 -2.66 9.81 -12.37
C ALA A 69 -4.05 9.79 -11.71
N ILE A 70 -4.25 10.51 -10.60
CA ILE A 70 -5.54 10.62 -9.92
C ILE A 70 -6.54 11.40 -10.77
N GLU A 71 -6.13 12.53 -11.37
CA GLU A 71 -6.94 13.27 -12.31
C GLU A 71 -7.50 12.35 -13.42
N ARG A 72 -6.62 11.53 -13.99
CA ARG A 72 -6.99 10.60 -15.04
C ARG A 72 -7.94 9.49 -14.56
N LEU A 73 -7.68 8.89 -13.40
CA LEU A 73 -8.56 7.88 -12.81
C LEU A 73 -9.95 8.43 -12.44
N ARG A 74 -10.05 9.72 -12.14
CA ARG A 74 -11.32 10.39 -11.85
C ARG A 74 -12.11 10.80 -13.10
N SER A 75 -11.49 10.80 -14.28
CA SER A 75 -12.08 11.33 -15.52
C SER A 75 -13.34 10.60 -15.98
N ASN A 76 -13.53 9.34 -15.61
CA ASN A 76 -14.74 8.55 -15.93
C ASN A 76 -15.79 8.58 -14.80
N GLY A 77 -15.60 9.36 -13.75
CA GLY A 77 -16.53 9.47 -12.63
C GLY A 77 -16.36 8.44 -11.52
N ALA A 78 -15.38 7.53 -11.63
CA ALA A 78 -15.11 6.54 -10.60
C ALA A 78 -14.77 7.17 -9.25
N THR A 79 -15.20 6.59 -8.15
CA THR A 79 -14.68 6.90 -6.82
C THR A 79 -13.26 6.39 -6.68
N VAL A 80 -12.31 7.26 -6.34
CA VAL A 80 -10.90 6.85 -6.16
C VAL A 80 -10.56 6.88 -4.68
N VAL A 81 -10.01 5.76 -4.17
CA VAL A 81 -9.42 5.64 -2.84
C VAL A 81 -7.90 5.66 -2.99
N LEU A 82 -7.27 6.73 -2.54
CA LEU A 82 -5.83 6.93 -2.58
C LEU A 82 -5.20 6.56 -1.23
N PHE A 83 -4.30 5.58 -1.24
CA PHE A 83 -3.57 5.18 -0.04
C PHE A 83 -2.35 6.06 0.17
N ASN A 84 -2.16 6.54 1.39
CA ASN A 84 -0.88 7.09 1.83
C ASN A 84 0.00 6.03 2.51
N GLY A 85 1.22 6.39 2.88
CA GLY A 85 2.15 5.48 3.57
C GLY A 85 1.95 5.44 5.09
N PRO A 86 2.17 4.27 5.73
CA PRO A 86 2.20 4.15 7.19
C PRO A 86 3.41 4.87 7.80
N ASP A 87 3.35 5.16 9.11
CA ASP A 87 4.52 5.66 9.84
C ASP A 87 5.59 4.56 9.99
N ILE A 88 6.63 4.67 9.20
CA ILE A 88 7.77 3.73 9.16
C ILE A 88 8.83 4.01 10.22
N GLY A 89 8.56 4.88 11.18
CA GLY A 89 9.53 5.29 12.21
C GLY A 89 10.10 4.16 13.06
N MET A 90 9.34 3.07 13.23
CA MET A 90 9.75 1.87 13.97
C MET A 90 10.62 0.90 13.15
N THR A 91 10.73 1.08 11.85
CA THR A 91 11.48 0.18 10.96
C THR A 91 12.95 0.61 10.87
N PRO A 92 13.92 -0.17 11.36
CA PRO A 92 15.32 0.27 11.51
C PRO A 92 15.97 0.77 10.22
N VAL A 93 15.59 0.19 9.07
CA VAL A 93 16.18 0.53 7.76
C VAL A 93 15.42 1.68 7.09
N LEU A 94 14.08 1.67 7.17
CA LEU A 94 13.23 2.62 6.46
C LEU A 94 13.01 3.93 7.23
N ASN A 95 13.27 3.97 8.54
CA ASN A 95 13.06 5.16 9.37
C ASN A 95 13.77 6.41 8.84
N ARG A 96 14.88 6.24 8.12
CA ARG A 96 15.61 7.34 7.46
C ARG A 96 14.77 8.06 6.41
N SER A 97 13.83 7.34 5.81
CA SER A 97 12.90 7.89 4.81
C SER A 97 11.61 8.44 5.43
N ARG A 98 11.44 8.35 6.78
CA ARG A 98 10.21 8.77 7.46
C ARG A 98 9.80 10.21 7.14
N GLY A 99 10.77 11.14 7.11
CA GLY A 99 10.51 12.54 6.74
C GLY A 99 10.00 12.69 5.31
N LYS A 100 10.56 11.96 4.36
CA LYS A 100 10.08 11.93 2.96
C LYS A 100 8.67 11.36 2.86
N VAL A 101 8.38 10.27 3.59
CA VAL A 101 7.04 9.67 3.63
C VAL A 101 6.03 10.66 4.21
N ALA A 102 6.39 11.40 5.26
CA ALA A 102 5.51 12.42 5.84
C ALA A 102 5.18 13.53 4.85
N ILE A 103 6.17 14.08 4.13
CA ILE A 103 5.98 15.09 3.08
C ILE A 103 5.10 14.52 1.96
N TYR A 104 5.43 13.33 1.48
CA TYR A 104 4.66 12.65 0.45
C TYR A 104 3.20 12.45 0.85
N ASN A 105 2.93 12.01 2.08
CA ASN A 105 1.58 11.82 2.60
C ASN A 105 0.78 13.13 2.65
N GLU A 106 1.40 14.25 3.01
CA GLU A 106 0.73 15.57 2.97
C GLU A 106 0.36 15.97 1.54
N ASN A 107 1.26 15.72 0.60
CA ASN A 107 0.95 15.94 -0.82
C ASN A 107 -0.20 15.05 -1.27
N LEU A 108 -0.22 13.76 -0.89
CA LEU A 108 -1.33 12.86 -1.25
C LEU A 108 -2.68 13.31 -0.65
N ARG A 109 -2.70 13.85 0.58
CA ARG A 109 -3.92 14.43 1.16
C ARG A 109 -4.40 15.64 0.37
N THR A 110 -3.47 16.52 -0.04
CA THR A 110 -3.78 17.68 -0.88
C THR A 110 -4.32 17.25 -2.25
N ILE A 111 -3.73 16.24 -2.87
CA ILE A 111 -4.18 15.66 -4.14
C ILE A 111 -5.59 15.05 -3.99
N ALA A 112 -5.82 14.27 -2.93
CA ALA A 112 -7.12 13.68 -2.67
C ALA A 112 -8.21 14.76 -2.51
N GLN A 113 -7.93 15.84 -1.79
CA GLN A 113 -8.84 16.96 -1.65
C GLN A 113 -9.10 17.67 -2.99
N ARG A 114 -8.08 17.87 -3.83
CA ARG A 114 -8.18 18.53 -5.13
C ARG A 114 -9.08 17.77 -6.11
N HIS A 115 -8.98 16.44 -6.11
CA HIS A 115 -9.69 15.59 -7.05
C HIS A 115 -10.92 14.91 -6.46
N ASP A 116 -11.37 15.31 -5.29
CA ASP A 116 -12.50 14.67 -4.60
C ASP A 116 -12.29 13.14 -4.48
N ALA A 117 -11.06 12.73 -4.16
CA ALA A 117 -10.71 11.36 -3.88
C ALA A 117 -10.72 11.09 -2.38
N ILE A 118 -10.98 9.86 -1.99
CA ILE A 118 -10.98 9.42 -0.60
C ILE A 118 -9.54 9.06 -0.21
N ILE A 119 -9.05 9.59 0.91
CA ILE A 119 -7.75 9.18 1.44
C ILE A 119 -7.90 7.98 2.39
N ALA A 120 -7.25 6.86 2.06
CA ALA A 120 -7.05 5.74 2.98
C ALA A 120 -5.81 6.03 3.83
N ASP A 121 -6.03 6.67 5.00
CA ASP A 121 -4.96 7.24 5.80
C ASP A 121 -4.34 6.22 6.76
N MET A 122 -3.22 5.62 6.34
CA MET A 122 -2.46 4.68 7.16
C MET A 122 -1.49 5.36 8.14
N TRP A 123 -1.19 6.65 7.97
CA TRP A 123 -0.19 7.34 8.81
C TRP A 123 -0.55 7.39 10.29
N PRO A 124 -1.80 7.70 10.70
CA PRO A 124 -2.18 7.76 12.11
C PRO A 124 -2.45 6.37 12.72
N MET A 125 -2.45 5.29 11.93
CA MET A 125 -2.79 3.95 12.42
C MET A 125 -1.73 3.44 13.40
N SER A 126 -2.00 3.59 14.70
CA SER A 126 -1.10 3.13 15.77
C SER A 126 -0.95 1.61 15.80
N GLU A 127 -1.93 0.86 15.34
CA GLU A 127 -1.93 -0.60 15.22
C GLU A 127 -0.79 -1.09 14.32
N LEU A 128 -0.44 -0.33 13.27
CA LEU A 128 0.65 -0.69 12.36
C LEU A 128 2.05 -0.60 13.01
N LYS A 129 2.15 -0.12 14.25
CA LYS A 129 3.38 -0.21 15.06
C LYS A 129 3.60 -1.60 15.65
N ASP A 130 2.57 -2.44 15.70
CA ASP A 130 2.69 -3.83 16.15
C ASP A 130 3.41 -4.65 15.06
N PRO A 131 4.53 -5.35 15.41
CA PRO A 131 5.27 -6.15 14.43
C PRO A 131 4.44 -7.27 13.79
N ARG A 132 3.34 -7.72 14.41
CA ARG A 132 2.43 -8.74 13.86
C ARG A 132 1.61 -8.25 12.68
N MET A 133 1.49 -6.94 12.49
CA MET A 133 0.87 -6.34 11.29
C MET A 133 1.73 -6.51 10.04
N TRP A 134 2.98 -6.93 10.21
CA TRP A 134 3.95 -7.06 9.14
C TRP A 134 4.30 -8.52 8.87
N ALA A 135 4.54 -8.84 7.61
CA ALA A 135 5.07 -10.13 7.20
C ALA A 135 6.51 -10.34 7.73
N PRO A 136 7.07 -11.56 7.67
CA PRO A 136 8.42 -11.84 8.15
C PRO A 136 9.51 -10.96 7.53
N ASP A 137 9.29 -10.42 6.34
CA ASP A 137 10.21 -9.49 5.68
C ASP A 137 10.19 -8.06 6.25
N ARG A 138 9.26 -7.74 7.14
CA ARG A 138 9.06 -6.42 7.78
C ARG A 138 8.84 -5.27 6.78
N LEU A 139 8.43 -5.59 5.56
CA LEU A 139 8.18 -4.64 4.47
C LEU A 139 6.74 -4.70 3.96
N HIS A 140 6.18 -5.89 3.92
CA HIS A 140 4.80 -6.14 3.49
C HIS A 140 3.89 -6.37 4.70
N PHE A 141 2.61 -6.11 4.53
CA PHE A 141 1.64 -6.38 5.59
C PHE A 141 1.36 -7.89 5.72
N SER A 142 1.17 -8.35 6.94
CA SER A 142 0.66 -9.69 7.25
C SER A 142 -0.83 -9.78 6.92
N PRO A 143 -1.45 -10.99 6.93
CA PRO A 143 -2.90 -11.11 6.82
C PRO A 143 -3.66 -10.27 7.85
N VAL A 144 -3.14 -10.16 9.08
CA VAL A 144 -3.73 -9.31 10.13
C VAL A 144 -3.58 -7.84 9.80
N GLY A 145 -2.42 -7.41 9.29
CA GLY A 145 -2.21 -6.05 8.83
C GLY A 145 -3.17 -5.68 7.69
N HIS A 146 -3.34 -6.57 6.72
CA HIS A 146 -4.31 -6.38 5.63
C HIS A 146 -5.74 -6.30 6.15
N HIS A 147 -6.14 -7.13 7.11
CA HIS A 147 -7.45 -7.06 7.75
C HIS A 147 -7.68 -5.71 8.43
N THR A 148 -6.71 -5.24 9.22
CA THR A 148 -6.78 -3.96 9.93
C THR A 148 -6.89 -2.78 8.96
N ILE A 149 -6.12 -2.79 7.87
CA ILE A 149 -6.20 -1.79 6.81
C ILE A 149 -7.53 -1.87 6.06
N ALA A 150 -8.04 -3.08 5.78
CA ALA A 150 -9.34 -3.24 5.12
C ALA A 150 -10.48 -2.62 5.93
N ARG A 151 -10.48 -2.75 7.25
CA ARG A 151 -11.44 -2.08 8.14
C ARG A 151 -11.36 -0.55 8.03
N MET A 152 -10.15 0.00 8.01
CA MET A 152 -9.95 1.45 7.83
C MET A 152 -10.48 1.91 6.47
N VAL A 153 -10.23 1.16 5.40
CA VAL A 153 -10.73 1.50 4.05
C VAL A 153 -12.26 1.46 4.01
N LEU A 154 -12.90 0.42 4.58
CA LEU A 154 -14.35 0.32 4.65
C LEU A 154 -14.96 1.49 5.45
N ALA A 155 -14.34 1.87 6.57
CA ALA A 155 -14.75 3.06 7.32
C ALA A 155 -14.60 4.35 6.50
N SER A 156 -13.52 4.50 5.72
CA SER A 156 -13.33 5.67 4.84
C SER A 156 -14.36 5.72 3.70
N LEU A 157 -14.89 4.58 3.30
CA LEU A 157 -15.98 4.46 2.32
C LEU A 157 -17.38 4.57 2.94
N ASN A 158 -17.50 4.70 4.26
CA ASN A 158 -18.75 4.63 5.01
C ASN A 158 -19.52 3.30 4.76
N VAL A 159 -18.80 2.21 4.60
CA VAL A 159 -19.37 0.87 4.43
C VAL A 159 -19.45 0.17 5.78
N GLU A 160 -20.67 -0.14 6.22
CA GLU A 160 -20.91 -0.95 7.42
C GLU A 160 -20.38 -2.37 7.21
N ASN A 161 -19.76 -2.94 8.23
CA ASN A 161 -19.21 -4.28 8.17
C ASN A 161 -19.04 -4.88 9.57
N ASP A 162 -19.06 -6.21 9.65
CA ASP A 162 -18.92 -6.99 10.89
C ASP A 162 -17.47 -7.47 11.13
N LEU A 163 -16.47 -6.86 10.46
CA LEU A 163 -15.07 -7.22 10.65
C LEU A 163 -14.60 -6.83 12.05
N GLU A 164 -14.33 -7.82 12.89
CA GLU A 164 -13.85 -7.59 14.25
C GLU A 164 -12.47 -6.92 14.29
N PRO A 165 -12.25 -5.96 15.21
CA PRO A 165 -10.94 -5.39 15.42
C PRO A 165 -9.96 -6.45 15.93
N TYR A 166 -8.76 -6.46 15.38
CA TYR A 166 -7.70 -7.29 15.92
C TYR A 166 -7.22 -6.73 17.27
N ALA A 167 -7.46 -7.48 18.33
CA ALA A 167 -7.05 -7.15 19.69
C ALA A 167 -6.02 -8.21 20.17
N PRO A 168 -4.73 -8.05 19.83
CA PRO A 168 -3.72 -9.01 20.19
C PRO A 168 -3.39 -8.98 21.68
N GLU A 169 -3.06 -10.13 22.26
CA GLU A 169 -2.43 -10.18 23.57
C GLU A 169 -1.09 -9.41 23.56
N PRO A 170 -0.64 -8.91 24.73
CA PRO A 170 0.67 -8.26 24.83
C PRO A 170 1.78 -9.13 24.23
N LEU A 171 2.72 -8.49 23.55
CA LEU A 171 3.90 -9.20 23.02
C LEU A 171 4.69 -9.82 24.18
N PRO A 172 5.21 -11.06 24.02
CA PRO A 172 6.08 -11.66 25.02
C PRO A 172 7.35 -10.82 25.19
N HIS A 173 7.86 -10.76 26.41
CA HIS A 173 9.11 -10.06 26.67
C HIS A 173 10.27 -10.79 26.01
N VAL A 174 10.89 -10.14 25.03
CA VAL A 174 12.09 -10.65 24.34
C VAL A 174 13.32 -9.96 24.92
N SER A 175 14.33 -10.74 25.33
CA SER A 175 15.57 -10.16 25.79
C SER A 175 16.28 -9.41 24.64
N TRP A 176 17.04 -8.36 24.98
CA TRP A 176 17.77 -7.60 23.95
C TRP A 176 18.73 -8.48 23.11
N ARG A 177 19.30 -9.54 23.70
CA ARG A 177 20.20 -10.48 23.00
C ARG A 177 19.41 -11.29 21.97
N GLN A 178 18.25 -11.80 22.32
CA GLN A 178 17.36 -12.52 21.39
C GLN A 178 16.90 -11.60 20.25
N ALA A 179 16.49 -10.37 20.56
CA ALA A 179 16.11 -9.39 19.54
C ALA A 179 17.26 -9.13 18.54
N ARG A 180 18.52 -9.01 19.01
CA ARG A 180 19.69 -8.82 18.14
C ARG A 180 19.99 -10.02 17.26
N VAL A 181 19.83 -11.24 17.78
CA VAL A 181 20.00 -12.47 16.99
C VAL A 181 18.93 -12.55 15.90
N GLU A 182 17.68 -12.24 16.23
CA GLU A 182 16.57 -12.20 15.27
C GLU A 182 16.78 -11.11 14.21
N ASP A 183 17.26 -9.93 14.58
CA ASP A 183 17.58 -8.85 13.65
C ASP A 183 18.73 -9.25 12.70
N ALA A 184 19.76 -9.93 13.19
CA ALA A 184 20.86 -10.40 12.36
C ALA A 184 20.40 -11.49 11.37
N LYS A 185 19.55 -12.40 11.82
CA LYS A 185 18.94 -13.43 10.97
C LYS A 185 18.06 -12.78 9.90
N TRP A 186 17.16 -11.89 10.30
CA TRP A 186 16.31 -11.12 9.39
C TRP A 186 17.15 -10.35 8.35
N GLY A 187 18.20 -9.67 8.80
CA GLY A 187 19.09 -8.91 7.91
C GLY A 187 19.69 -9.79 6.81
N ARG A 188 20.13 -11.01 7.16
CA ARG A 188 20.70 -11.97 6.19
C ARG A 188 19.63 -12.52 5.25
N GLU A 189 18.44 -12.86 5.76
CA GLU A 189 17.39 -13.55 5.00
C GLU A 189 16.56 -12.62 4.12
N HIS A 190 16.38 -11.35 4.53
CA HIS A 190 15.48 -10.42 3.86
C HIS A 190 16.16 -9.13 3.37
N LEU A 191 16.94 -8.45 4.24
CA LEU A 191 17.53 -7.16 3.90
C LEU A 191 18.63 -7.29 2.84
N VAL A 192 19.58 -8.23 3.02
CA VAL A 192 20.69 -8.42 2.06
C VAL A 192 20.17 -8.79 0.66
N PRO A 193 19.26 -9.76 0.48
CA PRO A 193 18.67 -10.06 -0.83
C PRO A 193 17.91 -8.86 -1.42
N TRP A 194 17.22 -8.08 -0.59
CA TRP A 194 16.52 -6.88 -1.04
C TRP A 194 17.49 -5.82 -1.57
N VAL A 195 18.58 -5.54 -0.85
CA VAL A 195 19.63 -4.59 -1.27
C VAL A 195 20.28 -5.07 -2.58
N LEU A 196 20.61 -6.34 -2.68
CA LEU A 196 21.23 -6.90 -3.89
C LEU A 196 20.31 -6.79 -5.11
N ARG A 197 19.02 -7.07 -4.98
CA ARG A 197 18.05 -6.84 -6.07
C ARG A 197 18.02 -5.36 -6.47
N ARG A 198 18.05 -4.46 -5.50
CA ARG A 198 18.06 -3.02 -5.78
C ARG A 198 19.30 -2.55 -6.57
N ILE A 199 20.48 -3.04 -6.19
CA ILE A 199 21.73 -2.77 -6.92
C ILE A 199 21.67 -3.33 -8.35
N ARG A 200 21.00 -4.46 -8.54
CA ARG A 200 20.83 -5.10 -9.86
C ARG A 200 19.64 -4.52 -10.65
N HIS A 201 19.00 -3.47 -10.19
CA HIS A 201 17.78 -2.89 -10.76
C HIS A 201 16.63 -3.89 -10.96
N GLN A 202 16.57 -4.93 -10.13
CA GLN A 202 15.53 -5.96 -10.16
C GLN A 202 14.46 -5.68 -9.12
N SER A 203 13.21 -5.94 -9.47
CA SER A 203 12.07 -5.92 -8.56
C SER A 203 11.61 -7.33 -8.20
N SER A 204 11.01 -7.49 -7.03
CA SER A 204 10.33 -8.74 -6.67
C SER A 204 9.08 -9.03 -7.51
N GLY A 205 8.65 -8.06 -8.32
CA GLY A 205 7.50 -8.14 -9.23
C GLY A 205 7.83 -8.33 -10.70
N ASP A 206 9.12 -8.44 -11.09
CA ASP A 206 9.51 -8.47 -12.52
C ASP A 206 8.93 -9.65 -13.32
N ASN A 207 8.65 -10.79 -12.64
CA ASN A 207 8.07 -11.98 -13.24
C ASN A 207 6.67 -12.29 -12.66
N VAL A 208 5.97 -11.28 -12.15
CA VAL A 208 4.64 -11.44 -11.54
C VAL A 208 3.62 -10.80 -12.46
N THR A 209 2.58 -11.55 -12.78
CA THR A 209 1.39 -11.04 -13.48
C THR A 209 0.33 -10.58 -12.49
N PRO A 210 -0.58 -9.67 -12.87
CA PRO A 210 -1.72 -9.30 -12.06
C PRO A 210 -2.57 -10.52 -11.69
N LYS A 211 -3.12 -10.55 -10.47
CA LYS A 211 -3.91 -11.70 -10.00
C LYS A 211 -5.27 -11.83 -10.69
N ARG A 212 -5.86 -10.71 -11.08
CA ARG A 212 -7.18 -10.63 -11.77
C ARG A 212 -7.16 -9.42 -12.69
N PRO A 213 -6.57 -9.56 -13.90
CA PRO A 213 -6.36 -8.41 -14.80
C PRO A 213 -7.64 -7.90 -15.47
N GLY A 214 -8.76 -8.62 -15.34
CA GLY A 214 -10.06 -8.26 -15.93
C GLY A 214 -11.22 -8.68 -15.03
N TRP A 215 -12.42 -8.35 -15.49
CA TRP A 215 -13.64 -8.87 -14.87
C TRP A 215 -13.70 -10.40 -15.01
N PRO A 216 -14.34 -11.13 -14.06
CA PRO A 216 -14.64 -12.55 -14.26
C PRO A 216 -15.41 -12.73 -15.56
N GLU A 217 -15.05 -13.73 -16.36
CA GLU A 217 -15.90 -14.15 -17.47
C GLU A 217 -17.24 -14.63 -16.87
N ALA A 218 -18.34 -14.19 -17.49
CA ALA A 218 -19.71 -14.50 -17.07
C ALA A 218 -20.03 -15.98 -17.22
#